data_ae00a097a02e8498c590a205e4b79841
#
_entry.id   ae00a097a02e8498c590a205e4b79841
#
_cell.length_a   1.000
_cell.length_b   1.000
_cell.length_c   1.000
_cell.angle_alpha   90.00
_cell.angle_beta   90.00
_cell.angle_gamma   90.00
#
_symmetry.space_group_name_H-M   'P 1'
#
loop_
_entity.id
_entity.type
_entity.pdbx_description
1 polymer ?
#
loop_
_entity_poly.entity_id
_entity_poly.type
_entity_poly.pdbx_seq_one_letter_code
_entity_poly.pdbx_strand_id
1 'polypeptide(L)'
;MKKLVMDLPEINDYRMVEGLNQLKTNLAFCGKDIKVITMTSSVSNEGKSSVSLSLSRTLAESGKKILMVDADLRKSVMAARYHIQGINKGLSHYLTGQAEVEDIIYETEVEGLCITVAGPLSPDPTSILDSEQFEQFIEKARDMFDYVIIDTPPLGIVIDAVIIGKYTDGAVIVIEQGVIKRKIVQDMIKQLKRGEVRIFGAVLNKVDERIGAYGNYDYKYSYYGESDTEKNHQNT
;
A
#
# COMPACT_ATOMS: atom_id res chain seq x y z
N MET A 1 6.99 2.77 -21.30
CA MET A 1 5.71 2.48 -20.61
C MET A 1 4.68 3.53 -21.01
N LYS A 2 3.39 3.18 -21.02
CA LYS A 2 2.30 4.13 -21.32
C LYS A 2 2.04 4.99 -20.09
N LYS A 3 1.65 6.27 -20.30
CA LYS A 3 1.26 7.15 -19.20
C LYS A 3 -0.23 7.01 -18.92
N LEU A 4 -0.61 7.03 -17.65
CA LEU A 4 -1.99 7.17 -17.20
C LEU A 4 -2.20 8.54 -16.55
N VAL A 5 -3.45 8.97 -16.47
CA VAL A 5 -3.89 10.12 -15.71
C VAL A 5 -4.71 9.63 -14.52
N MET A 6 -4.46 10.14 -13.33
CA MET A 6 -5.20 9.77 -12.11
C MET A 6 -5.18 10.89 -11.08
N ASP A 7 -6.19 10.89 -10.23
CA ASP A 7 -6.24 11.78 -9.07
C ASP A 7 -5.43 11.15 -7.92
N LEU A 8 -4.24 11.67 -7.69
CA LEU A 8 -3.44 11.23 -6.55
C LEU A 8 -3.95 11.87 -5.25
N PRO A 9 -4.03 11.12 -4.15
CA PRO A 9 -4.42 11.70 -2.86
C PRO A 9 -3.44 12.79 -2.44
N GLU A 10 -3.97 13.94 -2.03
CA GLU A 10 -3.15 14.97 -1.42
C GLU A 10 -2.67 14.52 -0.03
N ILE A 11 -1.38 14.69 0.23
CA ILE A 11 -0.75 14.38 1.52
C ILE A 11 -0.41 15.71 2.17
N ASN A 12 -1.42 16.43 2.65
CA ASN A 12 -1.27 17.79 3.19
C ASN A 12 -1.26 17.83 4.72
N ASP A 13 -1.68 16.76 5.39
CA ASP A 13 -1.66 16.68 6.85
C ASP A 13 -0.25 16.29 7.31
N TYR A 14 0.37 17.13 8.14
CA TYR A 14 1.70 16.90 8.72
C TYR A 14 1.82 15.52 9.39
N ARG A 15 0.80 15.05 10.08
CA ARG A 15 0.79 13.75 10.75
C ARG A 15 0.76 12.57 9.79
N MET A 16 0.01 12.73 8.70
CA MET A 16 0.01 11.73 7.62
C MET A 16 1.40 11.66 6.98
N VAL A 17 2.05 12.79 6.74
CA VAL A 17 3.43 12.86 6.23
C VAL A 17 4.39 12.15 7.18
N GLU A 18 4.35 12.47 8.48
CA GLU A 18 5.20 11.83 9.47
C GLU A 18 4.93 10.33 9.63
N GLY A 19 3.66 9.93 9.63
CA GLY A 19 3.27 8.51 9.67
C GLY A 19 3.79 7.72 8.47
N LEU A 20 3.74 8.29 7.27
CA LEU A 20 4.28 7.68 6.05
C LEU A 20 5.82 7.63 6.07
N ASN A 21 6.49 8.68 6.55
CA ASN A 21 7.94 8.70 6.74
C ASN A 21 8.39 7.66 7.76
N GLN A 22 7.65 7.49 8.85
CA GLN A 22 7.89 6.45 9.84
C GLN A 22 7.69 5.06 9.25
N LEU A 23 6.61 4.85 8.49
CA LEU A 23 6.34 3.57 7.81
C LEU A 23 7.46 3.23 6.82
N LYS A 24 7.86 4.18 5.97
CA LYS A 24 9.01 4.05 5.05
C LYS A 24 10.28 3.64 5.79
N THR A 25 10.60 4.31 6.90
CA THR A 25 11.79 4.02 7.72
C THR A 25 11.71 2.64 8.34
N ASN A 26 10.56 2.25 8.88
CA ASN A 26 10.34 0.93 9.48
C ASN A 26 10.49 -0.20 8.45
N LEU A 27 10.02 0.02 7.21
CA LEU A 27 10.21 -0.95 6.12
C LEU A 27 11.70 -1.12 5.78
N ALA A 28 12.47 -0.03 5.74
CA ALA A 28 13.92 -0.11 5.51
C ALA A 28 14.66 -0.90 6.62
N PHE A 29 14.16 -0.87 7.85
CA PHE A 29 14.69 -1.67 8.96
C PHE A 29 14.29 -3.16 8.91
N CYS A 30 13.28 -3.53 8.13
CA CYS A 30 12.89 -4.93 7.96
C CYS A 30 13.95 -5.77 7.24
N GLY A 31 14.82 -5.15 6.45
CA GLY A 31 15.94 -5.80 5.74
C GLY A 31 16.29 -5.08 4.44
N LYS A 32 17.56 -5.20 4.03
CA LYS A 32 18.06 -4.55 2.80
C LYS A 32 17.51 -5.16 1.51
N ASP A 33 17.13 -6.44 1.58
CA ASP A 33 16.66 -7.21 0.43
C ASP A 33 15.13 -7.20 0.28
N ILE A 34 14.44 -6.46 1.16
CA ILE A 34 12.98 -6.32 1.11
C ILE A 34 12.60 -5.40 -0.05
N LYS A 35 11.86 -5.95 -1.01
CA LYS A 35 11.36 -5.23 -2.19
C LYS A 35 9.86 -5.38 -2.38
N VAL A 36 9.31 -6.58 -2.22
CA VAL A 36 7.92 -6.88 -2.55
C VAL A 36 7.08 -7.03 -1.29
N ILE A 37 6.10 -6.15 -1.12
CA ILE A 37 5.34 -6.00 0.12
C ILE A 37 3.85 -6.15 -0.17
N THR A 38 3.22 -7.12 0.50
CA THR A 38 1.77 -7.30 0.47
C THR A 38 1.10 -6.35 1.47
N MET A 39 0.13 -5.57 1.02
CA MET A 39 -0.72 -4.73 1.87
C MET A 39 -2.10 -5.39 2.00
N THR A 40 -2.52 -5.70 3.21
CA THR A 40 -3.83 -6.29 3.48
C THR A 40 -4.54 -5.63 4.65
N SER A 41 -5.82 -5.94 4.84
CA SER A 41 -6.65 -5.42 5.93
C SER A 41 -7.64 -6.48 6.42
N SER A 42 -8.34 -6.23 7.52
CA SER A 42 -9.35 -7.15 8.03
C SER A 42 -10.66 -7.10 7.25
N VAL A 43 -11.13 -5.90 6.95
CA VAL A 43 -12.38 -5.66 6.21
C VAL A 43 -12.18 -4.58 5.15
N SER A 44 -13.19 -4.39 4.31
CA SER A 44 -13.21 -3.30 3.34
C SER A 44 -13.25 -1.93 4.04
N ASN A 45 -12.73 -0.90 3.36
CA ASN A 45 -12.75 0.50 3.80
C ASN A 45 -11.84 0.86 5.00
N GLU A 46 -10.95 0.01 5.46
CA GLU A 46 -9.94 0.37 6.47
C GLU A 46 -8.86 1.35 5.95
N GLY A 47 -8.93 1.71 4.66
CA GLY A 47 -8.00 2.65 4.01
C GLY A 47 -6.73 1.99 3.45
N LYS A 48 -6.70 0.66 3.34
CA LYS A 48 -5.57 -0.10 2.80
C LYS A 48 -5.03 0.48 1.49
N SER A 49 -5.87 0.58 0.45
CA SER A 49 -5.46 1.10 -0.87
C SER A 49 -4.96 2.56 -0.82
N SER A 50 -5.55 3.39 0.07
CA SER A 50 -5.07 4.77 0.28
C SER A 50 -3.69 4.78 0.94
N VAL A 51 -3.47 3.95 1.96
CA VAL A 51 -2.15 3.81 2.61
C VAL A 51 -1.12 3.26 1.62
N SER A 52 -1.49 2.23 0.82
CA SER A 52 -0.63 1.64 -0.21
C SER A 52 -0.18 2.68 -1.24
N LEU A 53 -1.12 3.47 -1.77
CA LEU A 53 -0.82 4.51 -2.76
C LEU A 53 0.01 5.65 -2.16
N SER A 54 -0.35 6.14 -0.96
CA SER A 54 0.39 7.21 -0.29
C SER A 54 1.82 6.76 0.07
N LEU A 55 2.01 5.54 0.55
CA LEU A 55 3.34 4.96 0.79
C LEU A 55 4.15 4.88 -0.51
N SER A 56 3.52 4.37 -1.58
CA SER A 56 4.17 4.25 -2.90
C SER A 56 4.63 5.61 -3.42
N ARG A 57 3.79 6.64 -3.29
CA ARG A 57 4.13 8.01 -3.62
C ARG A 57 5.30 8.54 -2.78
N THR A 58 5.24 8.39 -1.45
CA THR A 58 6.29 8.84 -0.53
C THR A 58 7.65 8.18 -0.82
N LEU A 59 7.64 6.89 -1.18
CA LEU A 59 8.84 6.16 -1.60
C LEU A 59 9.38 6.70 -2.94
N ALA A 60 8.51 6.96 -3.92
CA ALA A 60 8.91 7.51 -5.22
C ALA A 60 9.49 8.93 -5.08
N GLU A 61 8.85 9.80 -4.30
CA GLU A 61 9.33 11.14 -3.99
C GLU A 61 10.69 11.14 -3.25
N SER A 62 11.07 10.02 -2.63
CA SER A 62 12.43 9.81 -2.07
C SER A 62 13.44 9.26 -3.09
N GLY A 63 13.12 9.27 -4.39
CA GLY A 63 14.01 8.88 -5.49
C GLY A 63 14.05 7.38 -5.77
N LYS A 64 13.06 6.60 -5.30
CA LYS A 64 12.96 5.16 -5.57
C LYS A 64 12.06 4.88 -6.76
N LYS A 65 12.33 3.77 -7.47
CA LYS A 65 11.44 3.24 -8.51
C LYS A 65 10.42 2.32 -7.88
N ILE A 66 9.15 2.66 -7.96
CA ILE A 66 8.07 1.98 -7.26
C ILE A 66 7.05 1.44 -8.27
N LEU A 67 6.64 0.19 -8.08
CA LEU A 67 5.45 -0.35 -8.71
C LEU A 67 4.37 -0.56 -7.65
N MET A 68 3.24 0.11 -7.81
CA MET A 68 2.02 -0.21 -7.07
C MET A 68 1.15 -1.15 -7.89
N VAL A 69 0.75 -2.28 -7.32
CA VAL A 69 -0.06 -3.31 -7.99
C VAL A 69 -1.40 -3.43 -7.28
N ASP A 70 -2.48 -3.21 -8.01
CA ASP A 70 -3.82 -3.54 -7.55
C ASP A 70 -4.10 -5.01 -7.89
N ALA A 71 -4.06 -5.86 -6.87
CA ALA A 71 -4.30 -7.29 -6.95
C ALA A 71 -5.68 -7.70 -6.42
N ASP A 72 -6.62 -6.75 -6.21
CA ASP A 72 -8.02 -7.07 -5.91
C ASP A 72 -8.77 -7.45 -7.21
N LEU A 73 -8.56 -8.66 -7.69
CA LEU A 73 -9.21 -9.19 -8.91
C LEU A 73 -10.69 -9.56 -8.68
N ARG A 74 -11.21 -9.36 -7.45
CA ARG A 74 -12.61 -9.63 -7.09
C ARG A 74 -13.49 -8.39 -7.15
N LYS A 75 -12.97 -7.26 -6.65
CA LYS A 75 -13.75 -6.03 -6.54
C LYS A 75 -12.82 -4.81 -6.45
N SER A 76 -11.91 -4.66 -7.41
CA SER A 76 -11.11 -3.45 -7.46
C SER A 76 -11.98 -2.20 -7.55
N VAL A 77 -11.69 -1.22 -6.71
CA VAL A 77 -12.30 0.11 -6.74
C VAL A 77 -11.28 1.19 -7.05
N MET A 78 -10.02 0.81 -7.25
CA MET A 78 -8.92 1.75 -7.43
C MET A 78 -9.10 2.65 -8.63
N ALA A 79 -9.39 2.07 -9.80
CA ALA A 79 -9.56 2.84 -11.03
C ALA A 79 -10.70 3.86 -10.93
N ALA A 80 -11.84 3.48 -10.31
CA ALA A 80 -12.97 4.37 -10.10
C ALA A 80 -12.68 5.43 -9.04
N ARG A 81 -12.05 5.04 -7.92
CA ARG A 81 -11.75 5.95 -6.79
C ARG A 81 -10.78 7.06 -7.16
N TYR A 82 -9.78 6.75 -7.96
CA TYR A 82 -8.73 7.69 -8.35
C TYR A 82 -8.88 8.18 -9.79
N HIS A 83 -10.07 8.02 -10.38
CA HIS A 83 -10.43 8.46 -11.74
C HIS A 83 -9.38 8.10 -12.79
N ILE A 84 -8.81 6.87 -12.70
CA ILE A 84 -7.71 6.45 -13.56
C ILE A 84 -8.20 6.32 -15.00
N GLN A 85 -7.52 7.02 -15.93
CA GLN A 85 -7.80 7.04 -17.36
C GLN A 85 -6.58 6.58 -18.16
N GLY A 86 -6.81 6.16 -19.39
CA GLY A 86 -5.74 5.70 -20.28
C GLY A 86 -5.34 4.24 -20.12
N ILE A 87 -6.11 3.46 -19.33
CA ILE A 87 -5.87 2.04 -19.10
C ILE A 87 -6.51 1.21 -20.21
N ASN A 88 -5.72 0.31 -20.81
CA ASN A 88 -6.22 -0.67 -21.78
C ASN A 88 -6.20 -2.10 -21.22
N LYS A 89 -5.19 -2.42 -20.42
CA LYS A 89 -4.96 -3.75 -19.87
C LYS A 89 -4.57 -3.65 -18.40
N GLY A 90 -4.77 -4.69 -17.62
CA GLY A 90 -4.40 -4.79 -16.21
C GLY A 90 -3.86 -6.17 -15.86
N LEU A 91 -3.62 -6.40 -14.58
CA LEU A 91 -3.00 -7.62 -14.06
C LEU A 91 -3.71 -8.89 -14.54
N SER A 92 -5.05 -8.93 -14.52
CA SER A 92 -5.81 -10.09 -14.96
C SER A 92 -5.59 -10.44 -16.45
N HIS A 93 -5.34 -9.45 -17.32
CA HIS A 93 -4.98 -9.72 -18.71
C HIS A 93 -3.62 -10.41 -18.83
N TYR A 94 -2.62 -9.98 -18.07
CA TYR A 94 -1.32 -10.63 -18.06
C TYR A 94 -1.42 -12.06 -17.52
N LEU A 95 -2.09 -12.25 -16.39
CA LEU A 95 -2.22 -13.56 -15.75
C LEU A 95 -3.00 -14.57 -16.59
N THR A 96 -3.79 -14.11 -17.55
CA THR A 96 -4.53 -14.97 -18.51
C THR A 96 -3.87 -15.05 -19.88
N GLY A 97 -2.64 -14.55 -20.03
CA GLY A 97 -1.88 -14.62 -21.30
C GLY A 97 -2.37 -13.67 -22.39
N GLN A 98 -3.16 -12.63 -22.04
CA GLN A 98 -3.72 -11.65 -22.99
C GLN A 98 -2.90 -10.36 -23.09
N ALA A 99 -1.80 -10.26 -22.33
CA ALA A 99 -0.93 -9.11 -22.25
C ALA A 99 0.50 -9.49 -21.88
N GLU A 100 1.45 -8.69 -22.33
CA GLU A 100 2.82 -8.72 -21.82
C GLU A 100 2.94 -7.80 -20.58
N VAL A 101 4.01 -7.94 -19.80
CA VAL A 101 4.22 -7.17 -18.57
C VAL A 101 4.31 -5.65 -18.86
N GLU A 102 4.88 -5.27 -19.99
CA GLU A 102 5.02 -3.88 -20.45
C GLU A 102 3.68 -3.24 -20.82
N ASP A 103 2.68 -4.05 -21.15
CA ASP A 103 1.34 -3.57 -21.49
C ASP A 103 0.51 -3.17 -20.26
N ILE A 104 0.84 -3.67 -19.08
CA ILE A 104 0.05 -3.52 -17.86
C ILE A 104 0.70 -2.59 -16.82
N ILE A 105 1.95 -2.15 -17.06
CA ILE A 105 2.65 -1.19 -16.19
C ILE A 105 2.53 0.20 -16.80
N TYR A 106 1.96 1.13 -16.04
CA TYR A 106 1.72 2.51 -16.45
C TYR A 106 2.52 3.48 -15.58
N GLU A 107 3.15 4.47 -16.21
CA GLU A 107 3.77 5.60 -15.51
C GLU A 107 2.69 6.57 -15.03
N THR A 108 2.86 7.11 -13.82
CA THR A 108 2.01 8.17 -13.27
C THR A 108 2.63 9.55 -13.51
N GLU A 109 1.98 10.60 -13.01
CA GLU A 109 2.54 11.96 -13.00
C GLU A 109 3.68 12.12 -11.98
N VAL A 110 3.77 11.23 -10.98
CA VAL A 110 4.86 11.21 -9.99
C VAL A 110 6.04 10.45 -10.57
N GLU A 111 7.17 11.13 -10.69
CA GLU A 111 8.41 10.51 -11.16
C GLU A 111 8.79 9.32 -10.27
N GLY A 112 9.12 8.20 -10.89
CA GLY A 112 9.47 6.96 -10.20
C GLY A 112 8.29 6.11 -9.74
N LEU A 113 7.03 6.58 -9.83
CA LEU A 113 5.84 5.80 -9.48
C LEU A 113 5.17 5.22 -10.73
N CYS A 114 5.13 3.90 -10.81
CA CYS A 114 4.32 3.15 -11.77
C CYS A 114 3.18 2.41 -11.08
N ILE A 115 2.11 2.15 -11.84
CA ILE A 115 0.93 1.42 -11.36
C ILE A 115 0.54 0.32 -12.33
N THR A 116 0.16 -0.83 -11.79
CA THR A 116 -0.58 -1.88 -12.49
C THR A 116 -1.97 -1.98 -11.85
N VAL A 117 -3.01 -1.81 -12.66
CA VAL A 117 -4.41 -1.96 -12.20
C VAL A 117 -4.87 -3.42 -12.30
N ALA A 118 -5.91 -3.79 -11.55
CA ALA A 118 -6.43 -5.16 -11.52
C ALA A 118 -6.88 -5.67 -12.91
N GLY A 119 -7.51 -4.80 -13.71
CA GLY A 119 -8.14 -5.20 -14.98
C GLY A 119 -9.55 -5.76 -14.78
N PRO A 120 -10.10 -6.51 -15.75
CA PRO A 120 -11.39 -7.16 -15.62
C PRO A 120 -11.46 -8.14 -14.44
N LEU A 121 -12.63 -8.24 -13.83
CA LEU A 121 -12.87 -9.19 -12.74
C LEU A 121 -12.66 -10.62 -13.22
N SER A 122 -11.98 -11.42 -12.43
CA SER A 122 -11.80 -12.86 -12.71
C SER A 122 -12.90 -13.68 -12.05
N PRO A 123 -13.41 -14.73 -12.71
CA PRO A 123 -14.31 -15.68 -12.10
C PRO A 123 -13.59 -16.58 -11.05
N ASP A 124 -12.29 -16.78 -11.21
CA ASP A 124 -11.45 -17.55 -10.26
C ASP A 124 -10.14 -16.80 -9.93
N PRO A 125 -10.21 -15.74 -9.10
CA PRO A 125 -9.04 -14.96 -8.73
C PRO A 125 -7.99 -15.79 -8.00
N THR A 126 -8.43 -16.73 -7.19
CA THR A 126 -7.54 -17.57 -6.36
C THR A 126 -6.58 -18.38 -7.22
N SER A 127 -7.08 -19.09 -8.22
CA SER A 127 -6.26 -19.93 -9.11
C SER A 127 -5.28 -19.10 -9.94
N ILE A 128 -5.69 -17.94 -10.45
CA ILE A 128 -4.78 -17.10 -11.26
C ILE A 128 -3.73 -16.37 -10.42
N LEU A 129 -4.01 -16.09 -9.13
CA LEU A 129 -3.03 -15.52 -8.19
C LEU A 129 -2.08 -16.60 -7.63
N ASP A 130 -2.45 -17.89 -7.63
CA ASP A 130 -1.58 -19.01 -7.25
C ASP A 130 -0.93 -19.67 -8.50
N SER A 131 -0.71 -18.92 -9.56
CA SER A 131 -0.18 -19.42 -10.83
C SER A 131 1.29 -19.07 -11.03
N GLU A 132 1.96 -19.84 -11.87
CA GLU A 132 3.34 -19.56 -12.32
C GLU A 132 3.45 -18.18 -13.01
N GLN A 133 2.39 -17.74 -13.71
CA GLN A 133 2.36 -16.41 -14.33
C GLN A 133 2.42 -15.29 -13.28
N PHE A 134 1.77 -15.46 -12.13
CA PHE A 134 1.86 -14.48 -11.06
C PHE A 134 3.26 -14.46 -10.44
N GLU A 135 3.87 -15.61 -10.20
CA GLU A 135 5.26 -15.72 -9.74
C GLU A 135 6.22 -15.01 -10.70
N GLN A 136 6.14 -15.31 -12.00
CA GLN A 136 6.94 -14.65 -13.05
C GLN A 136 6.72 -13.13 -13.10
N PHE A 137 5.49 -12.65 -12.89
CA PHE A 137 5.20 -11.23 -12.78
C PHE A 137 5.95 -10.59 -11.61
N ILE A 138 5.89 -11.22 -10.43
CA ILE A 138 6.58 -10.73 -9.23
C ILE A 138 8.09 -10.70 -9.43
N GLU A 139 8.69 -11.73 -10.02
CA GLU A 139 10.12 -11.76 -10.31
C GLU A 139 10.53 -10.63 -11.26
N LYS A 140 9.83 -10.44 -12.37
CA LYS A 140 10.08 -9.33 -13.30
C LYS A 140 9.93 -7.98 -12.62
N ALA A 141 8.88 -7.80 -11.80
CA ALA A 141 8.66 -6.56 -11.06
C ALA A 141 9.79 -6.29 -10.06
N ARG A 142 10.27 -7.32 -9.35
CA ARG A 142 11.39 -7.25 -8.42
C ARG A 142 12.70 -6.78 -9.08
N ASP A 143 12.93 -7.17 -10.32
CA ASP A 143 14.13 -6.78 -11.09
C ASP A 143 14.04 -5.33 -11.59
N MET A 144 12.83 -4.86 -11.92
CA MET A 144 12.60 -3.54 -12.52
C MET A 144 12.49 -2.41 -11.49
N PHE A 145 12.07 -2.71 -10.25
CA PHE A 145 11.71 -1.73 -9.24
C PHE A 145 12.50 -1.90 -7.94
N ASP A 146 12.67 -0.80 -7.20
CA ASP A 146 13.24 -0.81 -5.85
C ASP A 146 12.25 -1.36 -4.83
N TYR A 147 10.94 -1.02 -4.99
CA TYR A 147 9.84 -1.58 -4.21
C TYR A 147 8.63 -1.89 -5.08
N VAL A 148 7.94 -2.97 -4.73
CA VAL A 148 6.65 -3.39 -5.30
C VAL A 148 5.65 -3.46 -4.15
N ILE A 149 4.63 -2.61 -4.18
CA ILE A 149 3.58 -2.54 -3.16
C ILE A 149 2.32 -3.19 -3.74
N ILE A 150 1.91 -4.32 -3.18
CA ILE A 150 0.77 -5.09 -3.70
C ILE A 150 -0.44 -4.87 -2.81
N ASP A 151 -1.42 -4.15 -3.33
CA ASP A 151 -2.71 -3.91 -2.69
C ASP A 151 -3.64 -5.11 -2.93
N THR A 152 -4.05 -5.82 -1.87
CA THR A 152 -4.82 -7.06 -1.95
C THR A 152 -6.24 -6.89 -1.41
N PRO A 153 -7.19 -7.78 -1.69
CA PRO A 153 -8.46 -7.77 -0.98
C PRO A 153 -8.27 -8.00 0.53
N PRO A 154 -9.27 -7.63 1.37
CA PRO A 154 -9.17 -7.82 2.82
C PRO A 154 -9.05 -9.30 3.20
N LEU A 155 -8.02 -9.65 3.97
CA LEU A 155 -7.77 -11.03 4.41
C LEU A 155 -8.86 -11.57 5.32
N GLY A 156 -9.55 -10.71 6.07
CA GLY A 156 -10.69 -11.14 6.88
C GLY A 156 -11.91 -11.59 6.06
N ILE A 157 -11.90 -11.38 4.74
CA ILE A 157 -12.98 -11.75 3.82
C ILE A 157 -12.54 -12.90 2.90
N VAL A 158 -11.33 -12.82 2.31
CA VAL A 158 -10.81 -13.80 1.34
C VAL A 158 -9.35 -14.10 1.58
N ILE A 159 -8.87 -15.26 1.11
CA ILE A 159 -7.53 -15.78 1.39
C ILE A 159 -6.42 -15.19 0.49
N ASP A 160 -6.76 -14.41 -0.50
CA ASP A 160 -5.88 -13.96 -1.58
C ASP A 160 -4.58 -13.31 -1.08
N ALA A 161 -4.65 -12.53 0.01
CA ALA A 161 -3.46 -11.92 0.62
C ALA A 161 -2.44 -12.94 1.15
N VAL A 162 -2.88 -14.14 1.56
CA VAL A 162 -1.98 -15.22 1.97
C VAL A 162 -1.35 -15.88 0.74
N ILE A 163 -2.13 -16.07 -0.32
CA ILE A 163 -1.63 -16.65 -1.58
C ILE A 163 -0.57 -15.74 -2.18
N ILE A 164 -0.88 -14.45 -2.35
CA ILE A 164 0.06 -13.43 -2.83
C ILE A 164 1.29 -13.36 -1.93
N GLY A 165 1.10 -13.45 -0.61
CA GLY A 165 2.15 -13.38 0.40
C GLY A 165 3.25 -14.43 0.24
N LYS A 166 2.97 -15.59 -0.38
CA LYS A 166 3.97 -16.63 -0.67
C LYS A 166 5.07 -16.13 -1.63
N TYR A 167 4.73 -15.21 -2.53
CA TYR A 167 5.62 -14.67 -3.56
C TYR A 167 6.27 -13.34 -3.15
N THR A 168 5.98 -12.84 -1.94
CA THR A 168 6.44 -11.54 -1.46
C THR A 168 7.39 -11.68 -0.27
N ASP A 169 8.08 -10.60 0.08
CA ASP A 169 9.03 -10.62 1.21
C ASP A 169 8.30 -10.54 2.56
N GLY A 170 7.03 -10.16 2.55
CA GLY A 170 6.17 -10.11 3.72
C GLY A 170 4.97 -9.18 3.56
N ALA A 171 4.18 -9.08 4.62
CA ALA A 171 2.92 -8.35 4.65
C ALA A 171 2.89 -7.25 5.71
N VAL A 172 2.19 -6.17 5.39
CA VAL A 172 1.76 -5.11 6.30
C VAL A 172 0.24 -5.17 6.44
N ILE A 173 -0.26 -5.11 7.68
CA ILE A 173 -1.69 -5.14 7.98
C ILE A 173 -2.17 -3.71 8.25
N VAL A 174 -3.12 -3.21 7.47
CA VAL A 174 -3.76 -1.92 7.71
C VAL A 174 -5.02 -2.13 8.55
N ILE A 175 -5.15 -1.38 9.65
CA ILE A 175 -6.21 -1.52 10.63
C ILE A 175 -6.82 -0.14 10.88
N GLU A 176 -8.14 -0.01 10.81
CA GLU A 176 -8.85 1.19 11.23
C GLU A 176 -9.02 1.24 12.76
N GLN A 177 -8.68 2.40 13.35
CA GLN A 177 -8.81 2.59 14.80
C GLN A 177 -10.28 2.44 15.23
N GLY A 178 -10.50 1.66 16.31
CA GLY A 178 -11.80 1.55 16.98
C GLY A 178 -12.86 0.73 16.23
N VAL A 179 -12.59 0.24 15.02
CA VAL A 179 -13.58 -0.49 14.20
C VAL A 179 -13.45 -2.00 14.40
N ILE A 180 -12.23 -2.51 14.46
CA ILE A 180 -11.97 -3.95 14.41
C ILE A 180 -11.64 -4.52 15.79
N LYS A 181 -12.30 -5.62 16.14
CA LYS A 181 -12.00 -6.36 17.37
C LYS A 181 -10.61 -7.01 17.28
N ARG A 182 -9.84 -6.92 18.37
CA ARG A 182 -8.50 -7.53 18.49
C ARG A 182 -8.46 -8.99 18.04
N LYS A 183 -9.53 -9.76 18.29
CA LYS A 183 -9.61 -11.18 17.89
C LYS A 183 -9.52 -11.36 16.38
N ILE A 184 -10.16 -10.48 15.59
CA ILE A 184 -10.12 -10.56 14.12
C ILE A 184 -8.69 -10.35 13.62
N VAL A 185 -7.97 -9.35 14.14
CA VAL A 185 -6.56 -9.11 13.81
C VAL A 185 -5.69 -10.32 14.18
N GLN A 186 -5.92 -10.90 15.37
CA GLN A 186 -5.20 -12.11 15.79
C GLN A 186 -5.46 -13.30 14.85
N ASP A 187 -6.67 -13.46 14.35
CA ASP A 187 -7.01 -14.55 13.43
C ASP A 187 -6.38 -14.32 12.05
N MET A 188 -6.31 -13.08 11.56
CA MET A 188 -5.54 -12.73 10.36
C MET A 188 -4.04 -13.04 10.50
N ILE A 189 -3.44 -12.65 11.63
CA ILE A 189 -2.04 -12.95 11.94
C ILE A 189 -1.79 -14.47 11.91
N LYS A 190 -2.72 -15.28 12.47
CA LYS A 190 -2.63 -16.74 12.40
C LYS A 190 -2.73 -17.26 10.97
N GLN A 191 -3.60 -16.68 10.13
CA GLN A 191 -3.73 -17.09 8.72
C GLN A 191 -2.44 -16.78 7.95
N LEU A 192 -1.88 -15.57 8.07
CA LEU A 192 -0.60 -15.21 7.44
C LEU A 192 0.53 -16.14 7.90
N LYS A 193 0.63 -16.43 9.21
CA LYS A 193 1.64 -17.35 9.75
C LYS A 193 1.47 -18.77 9.24
N ARG A 194 0.24 -19.28 9.07
CA ARG A 194 -0.01 -20.60 8.49
C ARG A 194 0.39 -20.69 7.02
N GLY A 195 0.28 -19.57 6.29
CA GLY A 195 0.76 -19.45 4.92
C GLY A 195 2.25 -19.09 4.82
N GLU A 196 2.97 -19.15 5.96
CA GLU A 196 4.40 -18.83 6.06
C GLU A 196 4.75 -17.40 5.61
N VAL A 197 3.76 -16.49 5.58
CA VAL A 197 3.95 -15.09 5.22
C VAL A 197 4.57 -14.34 6.39
N ARG A 198 5.73 -13.74 6.17
CA ARG A 198 6.39 -12.85 7.14
C ARG A 198 5.52 -11.60 7.36
N ILE A 199 5.33 -11.19 8.61
CA ILE A 199 4.57 -9.99 8.95
C ILE A 199 5.57 -8.91 9.37
N PHE A 200 5.63 -7.81 8.61
CA PHE A 200 6.49 -6.67 8.93
C PHE A 200 5.91 -5.80 10.05
N GLY A 201 4.59 -5.75 10.16
CA GLY A 201 3.92 -4.96 11.18
C GLY A 201 2.48 -4.62 10.81
N ALA A 202 1.94 -3.64 11.53
CA ALA A 202 0.61 -3.10 11.27
C ALA A 202 0.64 -1.58 11.22
N VAL A 203 -0.21 -0.99 10.37
CA VAL A 203 -0.50 0.45 10.28
C VAL A 203 -1.85 0.68 10.93
N LEU A 204 -1.88 1.48 11.98
CA LEU A 204 -3.14 2.00 12.53
C LEU A 204 -3.54 3.23 11.73
N ASN A 205 -4.65 3.12 11.01
CA ASN A 205 -5.16 4.16 10.12
C ASN A 205 -6.40 4.83 10.71
N LYS A 206 -6.75 6.02 10.20
CA LYS A 206 -7.91 6.85 10.61
C LYS A 206 -7.93 7.10 12.13
N VAL A 207 -6.77 7.44 12.68
CA VAL A 207 -6.63 7.71 14.12
C VAL A 207 -7.37 8.99 14.49
N ASP A 208 -8.34 8.90 15.41
CA ASP A 208 -9.02 10.05 16.00
C ASP A 208 -8.36 10.41 17.32
N GLU A 209 -7.81 11.63 17.41
CA GLU A 209 -7.15 12.16 18.60
C GLU A 209 -8.08 12.29 19.81
N ARG A 210 -9.36 12.56 19.57
CA ARG A 210 -10.34 12.71 20.63
C ARG A 210 -10.62 11.41 21.38
N ILE A 211 -10.24 10.26 20.82
CA ILE A 211 -10.37 8.94 21.43
C ILE A 211 -9.09 8.55 22.19
N GLY A 212 -8.10 9.46 22.28
CA GLY A 212 -6.76 9.20 22.78
C GLY A 212 -6.65 8.91 24.26
N ALA A 213 -6.68 7.63 24.63
CA ALA A 213 -6.04 7.13 25.83
C ALA A 213 -4.50 6.98 25.68
N TYR A 214 -3.90 7.62 24.68
CA TYR A 214 -2.45 7.63 24.43
C TYR A 214 -1.83 9.00 24.76
N GLY A 215 -2.20 9.53 25.92
CA GLY A 215 -1.74 10.84 26.42
C GLY A 215 -0.24 11.01 26.72
N ASN A 216 0.64 10.23 26.11
CA ASN A 216 2.09 10.43 26.27
C ASN A 216 2.83 10.80 24.97
N TYR A 217 2.15 10.89 23.83
CA TYR A 217 2.79 11.31 22.56
C TYR A 217 2.63 12.82 22.28
N ASP A 218 1.62 13.49 22.86
CA ASP A 218 1.37 14.92 22.67
C ASP A 218 2.47 15.83 23.26
N TYR A 219 3.19 15.38 24.28
CA TYR A 219 4.26 16.20 24.89
C TYR A 219 5.51 16.37 24.02
N LYS A 220 5.70 15.59 22.98
CA LYS A 220 6.88 15.71 22.11
C LYS A 220 6.66 16.60 20.89
N TYR A 221 5.42 16.78 20.43
CA TYR A 221 5.14 17.55 19.23
C TYR A 221 4.96 19.07 19.46
N SER A 222 4.54 19.51 20.65
CA SER A 222 4.45 20.93 20.98
C SER A 222 5.81 21.60 21.12
N TYR A 223 6.90 20.85 21.32
CA TYR A 223 8.24 21.43 21.51
C TYR A 223 8.95 21.82 20.21
N TYR A 224 8.50 21.33 19.05
CA TYR A 224 9.11 21.63 17.74
C TYR A 224 8.32 22.61 16.87
N GLY A 225 7.10 23.01 17.29
CA GLY A 225 6.20 23.87 16.52
C GLY A 225 6.18 25.36 16.91
N GLU A 226 6.81 25.77 18.03
CA GLU A 226 6.68 27.12 18.57
C GLU A 226 7.95 27.99 18.52
N SER A 227 8.89 27.75 17.60
CA SER A 227 10.14 28.57 17.59
C SER A 227 10.24 29.64 16.53
N ASP A 228 9.21 29.98 15.74
CA ASP A 228 9.34 30.95 14.65
C ASP A 228 8.29 32.09 14.58
N THR A 229 7.50 32.37 15.63
CA THR A 229 6.51 33.47 15.57
C THR A 229 6.62 34.59 16.64
N GLU A 230 7.68 34.64 17.45
CA GLU A 230 7.88 35.76 18.38
C GLU A 230 9.24 36.45 18.23
N LYS A 231 9.46 37.13 17.13
CA LYS A 231 10.45 38.26 17.04
C LYS A 231 10.04 39.23 15.95
N ASN A 232 8.98 39.98 16.13
CA ASN A 232 8.78 41.25 15.43
C ASN A 232 7.60 42.07 16.04
N HIS A 233 7.74 42.57 17.23
CA HIS A 233 7.03 43.76 17.74
C HIS A 233 7.66 44.23 19.03
N GLN A 234 8.81 44.89 18.90
CA GLN A 234 9.25 45.94 19.84
C GLN A 234 10.39 46.71 19.16
N ASN A 235 10.04 47.75 18.46
CA ASN A 235 10.80 48.99 18.31
C ASN A 235 10.06 49.92 17.36
N THR A 236 9.21 50.76 17.90
CA THR A 236 9.01 52.17 17.57
C THR A 236 8.37 52.86 18.77
#